data_e4937fec0380aa195ce1671134d6efe1
#
_entry.id   e4937fec0380aa195ce1671134d6efe1
#
_cell.length_a   1.000
_cell.length_b   1.000
_cell.length_c   1.000
_cell.angle_alpha   90.00
_cell.angle_beta   90.00
_cell.angle_gamma   90.00
#
_symmetry.space_group_name_H-M   'P 1'
#
loop_
_entity.id
_entity.type
_entity.pdbx_description
1 polymer ?
#
loop_
_entity_poly.entity_id
_entity_poly.type
_entity_poly.pdbx_seq_one_letter_code
_entity_poly.pdbx_strand_id
1 'polypeptide(L)'
;MFATPMFSKSASSKKLFLMLCALAVVATGCEKKEAAAPAEVKAVDPYIVEITDQLAQQVKLHTAGNIEMRGTLRVPGTVQVDEQRIARIGASVTGRIKDIEVTLGQNVKNGQLLATLNSTELAQNQLVYIKAAQQIGLQTKAVERAKLLQEADVIGAAELQRRQAELSAAQADLNAARDQLLVLGMNESAIDKLSSTGQIRSYSNVTTRLSGTVISRKVNLGQVVQPAEELFIIADLSHVWVVAEVPEQQVDLIKVGEEVLVEIPALGNKQYKAKLIYEGDIVNPETRTVTVRSDLQNINREIKPDMLVSMLIQSLPEQKLAVPLQSIVRENDNTYVYVQLAPNKFRLREVKLGPDYNGMVNVESGVAMGEIVVSDGAFHVNNERKRKELE
;
A
#
# COMPACT_ATOMS: atom_id res chain seq x y z
N MET A 1 21.60 -32.85 -34.43
CA MET A 1 22.23 -32.53 -35.74
C MET A 1 23.06 -31.27 -35.53
N PHE A 2 24.39 -31.47 -35.54
CA PHE A 2 25.51 -30.56 -35.85
C PHE A 2 25.57 -29.18 -35.15
N ALA A 3 26.66 -28.67 -34.60
CA ALA A 3 28.01 -29.15 -34.32
C ALA A 3 28.72 -27.95 -33.69
N THR A 4 29.49 -28.15 -32.65
CA THR A 4 30.62 -27.30 -32.22
C THR A 4 31.78 -27.44 -33.20
N PRO A 5 32.78 -26.53 -33.24
CA PRO A 5 34.02 -26.75 -32.52
C PRO A 5 34.62 -25.44 -31.93
N MET A 6 35.27 -25.39 -30.76
CA MET A 6 36.59 -25.89 -30.36
C MET A 6 37.78 -25.34 -31.14
N PHE A 7 38.77 -24.97 -30.38
CA PHE A 7 40.24 -24.81 -30.54
C PHE A 7 40.74 -23.40 -30.23
N SER A 8 41.85 -23.12 -29.55
CA SER A 8 42.86 -23.90 -28.87
C SER A 8 43.97 -22.93 -28.45
N LYS A 9 44.46 -23.05 -27.22
CA LYS A 9 45.82 -23.01 -26.71
C LYS A 9 46.96 -22.34 -27.50
N SER A 10 47.84 -21.61 -26.75
CA SER A 10 49.31 -21.80 -26.68
C SER A 10 49.90 -20.59 -25.94
N ALA A 11 50.47 -20.53 -24.77
CA ALA A 11 51.61 -21.24 -24.13
C ALA A 11 52.99 -20.83 -24.66
N SER A 12 53.84 -20.49 -23.71
CA SER A 12 55.31 -20.61 -23.71
C SER A 12 56.10 -19.38 -24.19
N SER A 13 57.21 -18.90 -23.64
CA SER A 13 58.16 -19.45 -22.70
C SER A 13 59.36 -18.51 -22.62
N LYS A 14 59.86 -18.25 -21.41
CA LYS A 14 61.27 -18.39 -20.95
C LYS A 14 62.43 -17.60 -21.58
N LYS A 15 63.23 -17.12 -20.62
CA LYS A 15 64.73 -17.09 -20.49
C LYS A 15 65.36 -15.72 -20.79
N LEU A 16 65.90 -15.09 -19.75
CA LEU A 16 67.24 -15.31 -19.14
C LEU A 16 68.37 -14.84 -20.04
N PHE A 17 69.09 -13.75 -19.71
CA PHE A 17 70.56 -13.75 -19.79
C PHE A 17 71.17 -12.68 -18.87
N LEU A 18 72.09 -13.14 -18.10
CA LEU A 18 73.11 -12.50 -17.24
C LEU A 18 74.26 -11.98 -18.07
N MET A 19 74.91 -10.87 -17.64
CA MET A 19 76.40 -10.65 -17.62
C MET A 19 76.69 -9.22 -17.29
N LEU A 20 77.15 -8.86 -16.12
CA LEU A 20 78.50 -8.86 -15.53
C LEU A 20 79.57 -8.21 -16.42
N CYS A 21 80.04 -7.04 -16.04
CA CYS A 21 81.48 -6.72 -16.06
C CYS A 21 81.82 -5.49 -15.21
N ALA A 22 82.77 -5.73 -14.32
CA ALA A 22 83.45 -4.78 -13.44
C ALA A 22 84.62 -4.07 -14.15
N LEU A 23 85.02 -2.94 -13.68
CA LEU A 23 86.44 -2.47 -13.42
C LEU A 23 86.38 -0.98 -13.17
N ALA A 24 86.67 -0.48 -11.98
CA ALA A 24 87.90 -0.14 -11.30
C ALA A 24 88.44 1.24 -11.65
N VAL A 25 88.46 2.05 -10.59
CA VAL A 25 89.50 2.90 -10.01
C VAL A 25 89.99 4.09 -10.81
N VAL A 26 89.90 5.33 -10.22
CA VAL A 26 91.05 6.09 -9.66
C VAL A 26 90.56 7.26 -8.81
N ALA A 27 91.14 7.37 -7.66
CA ALA A 27 90.99 8.43 -6.71
C ALA A 27 91.74 9.71 -7.08
N THR A 28 91.08 10.86 -6.87
CA THR A 28 91.86 12.08 -6.47
C THR A 28 90.98 12.92 -5.54
N GLY A 29 91.45 13.16 -4.39
CA GLY A 29 90.80 13.99 -3.37
C GLY A 29 90.87 15.48 -3.72
N CYS A 30 89.85 16.20 -3.28
CA CYS A 30 89.93 17.61 -2.96
C CYS A 30 88.98 17.91 -1.83
N GLU A 31 89.51 18.27 -0.74
CA GLU A 31 88.88 18.83 0.42
C GLU A 31 88.14 20.10 0.07
N LYS A 32 86.83 20.20 0.33
CA LYS A 32 86.12 21.45 0.29
C LYS A 32 84.95 21.49 1.29
N LYS A 33 85.29 22.21 2.37
CA LYS A 33 84.41 23.07 3.17
C LYS A 33 82.95 22.64 3.34
N GLU A 34 82.66 22.23 4.51
CA GLU A 34 81.35 22.04 5.10
C GLU A 34 80.51 23.30 4.90
N ALA A 35 79.56 23.22 3.97
CA ALA A 35 78.48 24.18 3.84
C ALA A 35 77.28 23.59 4.61
N ALA A 36 76.72 24.36 5.53
CA ALA A 36 75.55 24.07 6.32
C ALA A 36 74.43 23.51 5.46
N ALA A 37 73.89 22.38 5.91
CA ALA A 37 72.66 21.77 5.27
C ALA A 37 71.57 22.82 5.23
N PRO A 38 70.86 22.92 4.06
CA PRO A 38 69.64 23.71 4.01
C PRO A 38 68.64 23.08 4.97
N ALA A 39 68.04 23.89 5.83
CA ALA A 39 66.89 23.48 6.65
C ALA A 39 65.88 22.83 5.77
N GLU A 40 65.49 21.57 6.04
CA GLU A 40 64.33 20.91 5.44
C GLU A 40 63.13 21.84 5.62
N VAL A 41 62.72 22.48 4.56
CA VAL A 41 61.40 23.11 4.46
C VAL A 41 60.40 21.94 4.55
N LYS A 42 59.87 21.68 5.72
CA LYS A 42 58.74 20.75 5.88
C LYS A 42 57.64 21.23 4.95
N ALA A 43 57.38 20.46 3.91
CA ALA A 43 56.25 20.71 3.02
C ALA A 43 55.00 20.87 3.89
N VAL A 44 54.43 22.04 3.93
CA VAL A 44 53.20 22.33 4.67
C VAL A 44 52.08 21.54 3.94
N ASP A 45 51.52 20.57 4.62
CA ASP A 45 50.35 19.81 4.08
C ASP A 45 49.24 20.83 3.78
N PRO A 46 48.83 21.02 2.52
CA PRO A 46 47.85 22.04 2.13
C PRO A 46 46.45 21.82 2.74
N TYR A 47 46.20 20.65 3.30
CA TYR A 47 44.98 20.33 4.00
C TYR A 47 45.00 20.67 5.50
N ILE A 48 46.12 21.12 6.03
CA ILE A 48 46.24 21.50 7.44
C ILE A 48 46.21 23.00 7.58
N VAL A 49 45.36 23.52 8.45
CA VAL A 49 45.28 24.93 8.81
C VAL A 49 45.41 25.15 10.29
N GLU A 50 46.26 26.10 10.67
CA GLU A 50 46.35 26.64 12.04
C GLU A 50 45.62 27.98 12.06
N ILE A 51 44.67 28.16 12.97
CA ILE A 51 43.90 29.41 13.12
C ILE A 51 44.41 30.21 14.31
N THR A 52 44.15 31.49 14.27
CA THR A 52 44.49 32.41 15.37
C THR A 52 43.51 32.23 16.54
N ASP A 53 43.94 32.58 17.78
CA ASP A 53 43.07 32.52 18.96
C ASP A 53 41.80 33.38 18.82
N GLN A 54 41.89 34.47 18.07
CA GLN A 54 40.72 35.32 17.77
C GLN A 54 39.71 34.62 16.87
N LEU A 55 40.15 33.86 15.89
CA LEU A 55 39.27 33.06 15.00
C LEU A 55 38.76 31.81 15.74
N ALA A 56 39.54 31.22 16.63
CA ALA A 56 39.16 30.09 17.46
C ALA A 56 37.93 30.38 18.33
N GLN A 57 37.77 31.64 18.80
CA GLN A 57 36.57 32.06 19.55
C GLN A 57 35.30 32.09 18.72
N GLN A 58 35.40 32.13 17.39
CA GLN A 58 34.25 32.13 16.45
C GLN A 58 33.93 30.73 15.94
N VAL A 59 34.74 29.75 16.30
CA VAL A 59 34.56 28.36 15.86
C VAL A 59 33.95 27.53 16.97
N LYS A 60 32.84 26.82 16.65
CA LYS A 60 32.29 25.82 17.57
C LYS A 60 32.74 24.44 17.14
N LEU A 61 32.99 23.61 18.12
CA LEU A 61 33.44 22.24 17.94
C LEU A 61 32.32 21.28 18.32
N HIS A 62 32.23 20.16 17.63
CA HIS A 62 31.29 19.08 17.90
C HIS A 62 32.03 17.75 17.86
N THR A 63 31.76 16.86 18.81
CA THR A 63 32.31 15.50 18.77
C THR A 63 31.45 14.61 17.93
N ALA A 64 32.00 14.03 16.85
CA ALA A 64 31.30 13.09 16.00
C ALA A 64 30.89 11.86 16.81
N GLY A 65 29.61 11.56 16.80
CA GLY A 65 29.00 10.48 17.59
C GLY A 65 27.84 9.81 16.87
N ASN A 66 27.47 8.65 17.38
CA ASN A 66 26.30 7.97 16.88
C ASN A 66 25.04 8.67 17.39
N ILE A 67 24.14 8.95 16.47
CA ILE A 67 22.80 9.43 16.78
C ILE A 67 21.77 8.46 16.18
N GLU A 68 20.63 8.42 16.81
CA GLU A 68 19.48 7.68 16.28
C GLU A 68 18.91 8.45 15.08
N MET A 69 19.09 7.89 13.89
CA MET A 69 18.53 8.45 12.66
C MET A 69 17.39 7.57 12.16
N ARG A 70 16.32 8.21 11.70
CA ARG A 70 15.18 7.55 11.07
C ARG A 70 15.10 8.01 9.63
N GLY A 71 15.30 7.11 8.70
CA GLY A 71 15.03 7.37 7.31
C GLY A 71 13.51 7.54 7.09
N THR A 72 13.12 8.40 6.18
CA THR A 72 11.73 8.48 5.72
C THR A 72 11.69 8.01 4.28
N LEU A 73 11.04 6.88 4.05
CA LEU A 73 10.76 6.38 2.72
C LEU A 73 9.46 7.03 2.22
N ARG A 74 9.54 7.79 1.13
CA ARG A 74 8.37 8.37 0.46
C ARG A 74 7.96 7.50 -0.71
N VAL A 75 6.78 6.91 -0.66
CA VAL A 75 6.24 6.02 -1.68
C VAL A 75 4.98 6.62 -2.29
N PRO A 76 4.87 6.70 -3.61
CA PRO A 76 3.63 7.13 -4.25
C PRO A 76 2.55 6.05 -4.06
N GLY A 77 1.32 6.50 -3.90
CA GLY A 77 0.18 5.62 -3.72
C GLY A 77 -1.13 6.25 -4.17
N THR A 78 -2.20 5.49 -4.06
CA THR A 78 -3.56 5.91 -4.38
C THR A 78 -4.52 5.55 -3.26
N VAL A 79 -5.54 6.36 -3.08
CA VAL A 79 -6.66 6.05 -2.20
C VAL A 79 -7.58 5.07 -2.92
N GLN A 80 -7.95 3.99 -2.26
CA GLN A 80 -8.92 3.01 -2.75
C GLN A 80 -10.07 2.84 -1.76
N VAL A 81 -11.19 2.35 -2.24
CA VAL A 81 -12.29 1.96 -1.35
C VAL A 81 -11.87 0.73 -0.54
N ASP A 82 -12.31 0.65 0.70
CA ASP A 82 -12.16 -0.57 1.49
C ASP A 82 -13.10 -1.65 0.93
N GLU A 83 -12.52 -2.67 0.30
CA GLU A 83 -13.28 -3.76 -0.31
C GLU A 83 -14.10 -4.58 0.68
N GLN A 84 -13.77 -4.54 1.97
CA GLN A 84 -14.55 -5.19 3.02
C GLN A 84 -15.79 -4.36 3.40
N ARG A 85 -15.86 -3.11 2.97
CA ARG A 85 -16.94 -2.15 3.26
C ARG A 85 -17.70 -1.73 2.01
N ILE A 86 -17.75 -2.59 1.00
CA ILE A 86 -18.56 -2.38 -0.19
C ILE A 86 -19.67 -3.42 -0.31
N ALA A 87 -20.78 -3.02 -0.89
CA ALA A 87 -21.86 -3.91 -1.30
C ALA A 87 -22.11 -3.75 -2.78
N ARG A 88 -21.93 -4.84 -3.53
CA ARG A 88 -22.32 -4.95 -4.94
C ARG A 88 -23.75 -5.42 -5.00
N ILE A 89 -24.64 -4.57 -5.49
CA ILE A 89 -26.06 -4.82 -5.52
C ILE A 89 -26.46 -5.20 -6.93
N GLY A 90 -26.99 -6.43 -7.08
CA GLY A 90 -27.48 -6.97 -8.33
C GLY A 90 -28.99 -7.15 -8.33
N ALA A 91 -29.54 -7.58 -9.49
CA ALA A 91 -30.93 -8.00 -9.61
C ALA A 91 -31.10 -9.43 -9.05
N SER A 92 -32.20 -9.67 -8.34
CA SER A 92 -32.60 -11.02 -7.90
C SER A 92 -33.39 -11.78 -8.95
N VAL A 93 -34.00 -11.07 -9.90
CA VAL A 93 -34.87 -11.61 -10.94
C VAL A 93 -34.57 -10.94 -12.28
N THR A 94 -34.89 -11.62 -13.36
CA THR A 94 -34.92 -11.00 -14.68
C THR A 94 -36.10 -10.02 -14.76
N GLY A 95 -35.80 -8.78 -15.19
CA GLY A 95 -36.84 -7.77 -15.27
C GLY A 95 -36.38 -6.48 -15.94
N ARG A 96 -37.37 -5.61 -16.23
CA ARG A 96 -37.12 -4.27 -16.76
C ARG A 96 -37.10 -3.25 -15.63
N ILE A 97 -36.09 -2.40 -15.58
CA ILE A 97 -36.03 -1.28 -14.65
C ILE A 97 -37.22 -0.34 -14.92
N LYS A 98 -38.04 -0.17 -13.89
CA LYS A 98 -39.18 0.73 -13.93
C LYS A 98 -38.84 2.09 -13.35
N ASP A 99 -38.25 2.11 -12.18
CA ASP A 99 -37.90 3.32 -11.47
C ASP A 99 -36.49 3.21 -10.83
N ILE A 100 -35.77 4.32 -10.75
CA ILE A 100 -34.47 4.43 -10.07
C ILE A 100 -34.58 5.57 -9.05
N GLU A 101 -34.42 5.23 -7.76
CA GLU A 101 -34.68 6.14 -6.63
C GLU A 101 -33.43 6.83 -6.11
N VAL A 102 -32.25 6.52 -6.66
CA VAL A 102 -30.96 7.02 -6.16
C VAL A 102 -30.08 7.54 -7.29
N THR A 103 -29.23 8.49 -6.94
CA THR A 103 -28.23 9.09 -7.84
C THR A 103 -26.82 8.75 -7.39
N LEU A 104 -25.86 8.87 -8.31
CA LEU A 104 -24.43 8.72 -8.00
C LEU A 104 -24.01 9.76 -6.94
N GLY A 105 -23.24 9.34 -5.94
CA GLY A 105 -22.80 10.19 -4.82
C GLY A 105 -23.81 10.34 -3.69
N GLN A 106 -25.04 9.84 -3.83
CA GLN A 106 -26.06 9.90 -2.79
C GLN A 106 -25.75 8.95 -1.64
N ASN A 107 -25.98 9.42 -0.40
CA ASN A 107 -25.91 8.59 0.79
C ASN A 107 -27.20 7.80 0.96
N VAL A 108 -27.06 6.49 1.20
CA VAL A 108 -28.16 5.55 1.41
C VAL A 108 -28.03 4.83 2.74
N LYS A 109 -29.18 4.39 3.28
CA LYS A 109 -29.24 3.61 4.53
C LYS A 109 -29.51 2.14 4.22
N ASN A 110 -29.12 1.26 5.12
CA ASN A 110 -29.49 -0.16 5.04
C ASN A 110 -31.01 -0.32 4.86
N GLY A 111 -31.42 -1.18 3.92
CA GLY A 111 -32.82 -1.40 3.56
C GLY A 111 -33.42 -0.37 2.60
N GLN A 112 -32.70 0.70 2.25
CA GLN A 112 -33.22 1.73 1.34
C GLN A 112 -33.41 1.18 -0.07
N LEU A 113 -34.55 1.58 -0.70
CA LEU A 113 -34.87 1.26 -2.09
C LEU A 113 -33.93 2.02 -3.02
N LEU A 114 -33.34 1.30 -3.97
CA LEU A 114 -32.43 1.85 -4.99
C LEU A 114 -33.12 1.89 -6.37
N ALA A 115 -33.82 0.83 -6.70
CA ALA A 115 -34.53 0.71 -7.95
C ALA A 115 -35.72 -0.29 -7.84
N THR A 116 -36.66 -0.18 -8.77
CA THR A 116 -37.80 -1.10 -8.90
C THR A 116 -37.74 -1.78 -10.26
N LEU A 117 -37.82 -3.11 -10.25
CA LEU A 117 -37.89 -3.95 -11.45
C LEU A 117 -39.32 -4.38 -11.73
N ASN A 118 -39.70 -4.46 -12.99
CA ASN A 118 -40.89 -5.18 -13.42
C ASN A 118 -40.49 -6.55 -13.99
N SER A 119 -40.89 -7.66 -13.32
CA SER A 119 -40.51 -9.02 -13.65
C SER A 119 -41.74 -9.89 -13.94
N THR A 120 -41.80 -10.42 -15.16
CA THR A 120 -42.82 -11.42 -15.54
C THR A 120 -42.54 -12.77 -14.88
N GLU A 121 -41.28 -13.12 -14.65
CA GLU A 121 -40.86 -14.33 -13.94
C GLU A 121 -41.43 -14.36 -12.52
N LEU A 122 -41.25 -13.24 -11.78
CA LEU A 122 -41.79 -13.10 -10.44
C LEU A 122 -43.30 -13.23 -10.40
N ALA A 123 -44.02 -12.62 -11.37
CA ALA A 123 -45.49 -12.72 -11.48
C ALA A 123 -45.93 -14.14 -11.75
N GLN A 124 -45.23 -14.88 -12.61
CA GLN A 124 -45.55 -16.29 -12.93
C GLN A 124 -45.38 -17.18 -11.69
N ASN A 125 -44.27 -17.04 -10.96
CA ASN A 125 -44.03 -17.81 -9.72
C ASN A 125 -45.03 -17.49 -8.61
N GLN A 126 -45.49 -16.24 -8.49
CA GLN A 126 -46.60 -15.88 -7.59
C GLN A 126 -47.90 -16.60 -7.98
N LEU A 127 -48.21 -16.70 -9.28
CA LEU A 127 -49.38 -17.44 -9.75
C LEU A 127 -49.29 -18.92 -9.43
N VAL A 128 -48.11 -19.56 -9.59
CA VAL A 128 -47.86 -20.95 -9.21
C VAL A 128 -48.11 -21.16 -7.70
N TYR A 129 -47.61 -20.28 -6.87
CA TYR A 129 -47.81 -20.33 -5.42
C TYR A 129 -49.29 -20.22 -5.04
N ILE A 130 -50.04 -19.26 -5.61
CA ILE A 130 -51.48 -19.09 -5.35
C ILE A 130 -52.25 -20.35 -5.75
N LYS A 131 -51.95 -20.96 -6.91
CA LYS A 131 -52.59 -22.21 -7.35
C LYS A 131 -52.32 -23.36 -6.39
N ALA A 132 -51.04 -23.51 -5.92
CA ALA A 132 -50.68 -24.54 -4.95
C ALA A 132 -51.39 -24.33 -3.60
N ALA A 133 -51.52 -23.07 -3.14
CA ALA A 133 -52.26 -22.76 -1.90
C ALA A 133 -53.75 -23.10 -2.02
N GLN A 134 -54.39 -22.82 -3.18
CA GLN A 134 -55.77 -23.20 -3.42
C GLN A 134 -55.93 -24.72 -3.47
N GLN A 135 -54.98 -25.47 -4.05
CA GLN A 135 -55.00 -26.92 -4.14
C GLN A 135 -54.96 -27.57 -2.75
N ILE A 136 -54.16 -27.02 -1.80
CA ILE A 136 -54.17 -27.49 -0.42
C ILE A 136 -55.58 -27.35 0.20
N GLY A 137 -56.21 -26.21 0.04
CA GLY A 137 -57.56 -25.99 0.56
C GLY A 137 -58.55 -27.01 0.03
N LEU A 138 -58.45 -27.37 -1.27
CA LEU A 138 -59.28 -28.40 -1.89
C LEU A 138 -58.98 -29.79 -1.31
N GLN A 139 -57.70 -30.18 -1.23
CA GLN A 139 -57.29 -31.50 -0.74
C GLN A 139 -57.60 -31.68 0.76
N THR A 140 -57.42 -30.63 1.55
CA THR A 140 -57.82 -30.65 2.99
C THR A 140 -59.26 -31.01 3.17
N LYS A 141 -60.17 -30.33 2.45
CA LYS A 141 -61.61 -30.65 2.46
C LYS A 141 -61.94 -32.05 1.92
N ALA A 142 -61.15 -32.56 0.96
CA ALA A 142 -61.29 -33.92 0.44
C ALA A 142 -60.91 -34.98 1.53
N VAL A 143 -59.80 -34.73 2.26
CA VAL A 143 -59.38 -35.61 3.38
C VAL A 143 -60.38 -35.56 4.53
N GLU A 144 -60.85 -34.37 4.90
CA GLU A 144 -61.89 -34.23 5.95
C GLU A 144 -63.17 -35.03 5.58
N ARG A 145 -63.66 -34.92 4.37
CA ARG A 145 -64.80 -35.65 3.86
C ARG A 145 -64.53 -37.16 3.83
N ALA A 146 -63.34 -37.59 3.36
CA ALA A 146 -62.96 -39.00 3.35
C ALA A 146 -62.89 -39.60 4.77
N LYS A 147 -62.43 -38.85 5.76
CA LYS A 147 -62.47 -39.29 7.15
C LYS A 147 -63.86 -39.56 7.67
N LEU A 148 -64.81 -38.64 7.42
CA LEU A 148 -66.22 -38.82 7.83
C LEU A 148 -66.88 -40.01 7.15
N LEU A 149 -66.59 -40.24 5.83
CA LEU A 149 -67.12 -41.37 5.08
C LEU A 149 -66.53 -42.73 5.51
N GLN A 150 -65.27 -42.74 5.93
CA GLN A 150 -64.63 -43.93 6.52
C GLN A 150 -65.19 -44.27 7.91
N GLU A 151 -65.40 -43.25 8.78
CA GLU A 151 -66.07 -43.41 10.07
C GLU A 151 -67.50 -43.96 9.94
N ALA A 152 -68.17 -43.68 8.84
CA ALA A 152 -69.50 -44.19 8.47
C ALA A 152 -69.45 -45.51 7.71
N ASP A 153 -68.26 -46.18 7.60
CA ASP A 153 -68.08 -47.44 6.85
C ASP A 153 -68.46 -47.35 5.35
N VAL A 154 -68.47 -46.15 4.77
CA VAL A 154 -68.86 -45.95 3.34
C VAL A 154 -67.67 -46.15 2.40
N ILE A 155 -66.46 -45.85 2.87
CA ILE A 155 -65.21 -46.04 2.10
C ILE A 155 -64.20 -46.83 2.91
N GLY A 156 -63.33 -47.57 2.22
CA GLY A 156 -62.23 -48.30 2.83
C GLY A 156 -61.02 -47.42 3.21
N ALA A 157 -60.18 -47.92 4.14
CA ALA A 157 -58.96 -47.24 4.61
C ALA A 157 -57.99 -46.86 3.47
N ALA A 158 -57.93 -47.64 2.43
CA ALA A 158 -57.09 -47.38 1.25
C ALA A 158 -57.46 -46.06 0.52
N GLU A 159 -58.75 -45.70 0.46
CA GLU A 159 -59.18 -44.43 -0.13
C GLU A 159 -58.84 -43.25 0.73
N LEU A 160 -59.00 -43.34 2.06
CA LEU A 160 -58.52 -42.30 2.97
C LEU A 160 -57.02 -42.09 2.84
N GLN A 161 -56.24 -43.18 2.85
CA GLN A 161 -54.79 -43.12 2.69
C GLN A 161 -54.38 -42.46 1.37
N ARG A 162 -55.09 -42.74 0.27
CA ARG A 162 -54.89 -42.08 -1.02
C ARG A 162 -55.12 -40.56 -0.93
N ARG A 163 -56.21 -40.09 -0.28
CA ARG A 163 -56.50 -38.67 -0.09
C ARG A 163 -55.47 -37.97 0.77
N GLN A 164 -54.98 -38.66 1.79
CA GLN A 164 -53.87 -38.15 2.65
C GLN A 164 -52.58 -38.02 1.87
N ALA A 165 -52.25 -38.96 0.97
CA ALA A 165 -51.07 -38.88 0.12
C ALA A 165 -51.20 -37.72 -0.88
N GLU A 166 -52.40 -37.49 -1.49
CA GLU A 166 -52.68 -36.35 -2.35
C GLU A 166 -52.53 -35.01 -1.64
N LEU A 167 -52.98 -34.92 -0.36
CA LEU A 167 -52.76 -33.72 0.47
C LEU A 167 -51.29 -33.50 0.75
N SER A 168 -50.56 -34.56 1.10
CA SER A 168 -49.13 -34.49 1.36
C SER A 168 -48.36 -34.02 0.12
N ALA A 169 -48.69 -34.50 -1.06
CA ALA A 169 -48.13 -34.06 -2.34
C ALA A 169 -48.39 -32.55 -2.57
N ALA A 170 -49.65 -32.11 -2.40
CA ALA A 170 -50.02 -30.70 -2.54
C ALA A 170 -49.27 -29.79 -1.54
N GLN A 171 -49.02 -30.29 -0.31
CA GLN A 171 -48.21 -29.57 0.68
C GLN A 171 -46.74 -29.42 0.25
N ALA A 172 -46.15 -30.46 -0.37
CA ALA A 172 -44.80 -30.39 -0.90
C ALA A 172 -44.70 -29.37 -2.06
N ASP A 173 -45.70 -29.36 -2.95
CA ASP A 173 -45.78 -28.40 -4.07
C ASP A 173 -45.88 -26.95 -3.57
N LEU A 174 -46.67 -26.68 -2.53
CA LEU A 174 -46.75 -25.34 -1.93
C LEU A 174 -45.44 -24.91 -1.33
N ASN A 175 -44.78 -25.80 -0.58
CA ASN A 175 -43.49 -25.51 0.02
C ASN A 175 -42.44 -25.20 -1.04
N ALA A 176 -42.39 -26.00 -2.11
CA ALA A 176 -41.47 -25.74 -3.24
C ALA A 176 -41.76 -24.39 -3.93
N ALA A 177 -43.03 -24.04 -4.15
CA ALA A 177 -43.40 -22.75 -4.73
C ALA A 177 -43.06 -21.57 -3.79
N ARG A 178 -43.19 -21.75 -2.45
CA ARG A 178 -42.78 -20.76 -1.46
C ARG A 178 -41.28 -20.54 -1.48
N ASP A 179 -40.51 -21.62 -1.44
CA ASP A 179 -39.05 -21.55 -1.48
C ASP A 179 -38.54 -20.85 -2.75
N GLN A 180 -39.20 -21.11 -3.89
CA GLN A 180 -38.90 -20.45 -5.15
C GLN A 180 -39.10 -18.91 -5.06
N LEU A 181 -40.18 -18.45 -4.40
CA LEU A 181 -40.42 -17.02 -4.19
C LEU A 181 -39.40 -16.38 -3.27
N LEU A 182 -38.91 -17.09 -2.24
CA LEU A 182 -37.84 -16.63 -1.37
C LEU A 182 -36.52 -16.47 -2.15
N VAL A 183 -36.16 -17.43 -3.00
CA VAL A 183 -35.00 -17.36 -3.91
C VAL A 183 -35.10 -16.16 -4.86
N LEU A 184 -36.27 -15.84 -5.36
CA LEU A 184 -36.54 -14.67 -6.20
C LEU A 184 -36.57 -13.34 -5.41
N GLY A 185 -36.25 -13.37 -4.11
CA GLY A 185 -36.07 -12.18 -3.27
C GLY A 185 -37.37 -11.65 -2.64
N MET A 186 -38.45 -12.39 -2.64
CA MET A 186 -39.63 -12.06 -1.82
C MET A 186 -39.33 -12.39 -0.36
N ASN A 187 -39.79 -11.55 0.55
CA ASN A 187 -39.71 -11.82 1.97
C ASN A 187 -41.00 -12.54 2.44
N GLU A 188 -40.92 -13.20 3.60
CA GLU A 188 -42.00 -13.96 4.21
C GLU A 188 -43.30 -13.15 4.29
N SER A 189 -43.22 -11.90 4.79
CA SER A 189 -44.39 -11.05 4.96
C SER A 189 -45.07 -10.69 3.62
N ALA A 190 -44.32 -10.63 2.53
CA ALA A 190 -44.87 -10.41 1.18
C ALA A 190 -45.56 -11.68 0.64
N ILE A 191 -45.03 -12.87 0.95
CA ILE A 191 -45.62 -14.16 0.59
C ILE A 191 -46.93 -14.37 1.37
N ASP A 192 -46.95 -14.04 2.68
CA ASP A 192 -48.17 -14.12 3.50
C ASP A 192 -49.29 -13.18 2.98
N LYS A 193 -48.91 -11.95 2.57
CA LYS A 193 -49.84 -11.02 1.93
C LYS A 193 -50.33 -11.56 0.59
N LEU A 194 -49.47 -12.19 -0.21
CA LEU A 194 -49.87 -12.82 -1.46
C LEU A 194 -50.86 -13.96 -1.20
N SER A 195 -50.61 -14.79 -0.20
CA SER A 195 -51.51 -15.88 0.21
C SER A 195 -52.90 -15.36 0.62
N SER A 196 -52.96 -14.30 1.42
CA SER A 196 -54.21 -13.74 1.95
C SER A 196 -55.00 -12.93 0.95
N THR A 197 -54.32 -12.16 0.07
CA THR A 197 -55.00 -11.23 -0.87
C THR A 197 -55.19 -11.78 -2.26
N GLY A 198 -54.37 -12.75 -2.67
CA GLY A 198 -54.32 -13.27 -4.04
C GLY A 198 -53.82 -12.25 -5.08
N GLN A 199 -53.29 -11.09 -4.65
CA GLN A 199 -52.88 -10.03 -5.56
C GLN A 199 -51.44 -10.23 -6.02
N ILE A 200 -51.25 -10.53 -7.29
CA ILE A 200 -49.94 -10.66 -7.94
C ILE A 200 -49.36 -9.27 -8.16
N ARG A 201 -48.08 -9.10 -7.74
CA ARG A 201 -47.29 -7.89 -7.95
C ARG A 201 -46.04 -8.24 -8.74
N SER A 202 -45.96 -7.77 -9.98
CA SER A 202 -44.79 -8.01 -10.85
C SER A 202 -43.55 -7.19 -10.49
N TYR A 203 -43.61 -6.36 -9.42
CA TYR A 203 -42.52 -5.49 -9.04
C TYR A 203 -41.59 -6.16 -8.02
N SER A 204 -40.30 -6.16 -8.32
CA SER A 204 -39.24 -6.57 -7.43
C SER A 204 -38.41 -5.31 -7.00
N ASN A 205 -38.18 -5.17 -5.71
CA ASN A 205 -37.45 -4.07 -5.14
C ASN A 205 -35.97 -4.42 -5.03
N VAL A 206 -35.08 -3.55 -5.54
CA VAL A 206 -33.66 -3.61 -5.34
C VAL A 206 -33.31 -2.71 -4.16
N THR A 207 -32.86 -3.30 -3.07
CA THR A 207 -32.51 -2.57 -1.83
C THR A 207 -31.05 -2.79 -1.46
N THR A 208 -30.44 -1.85 -0.76
CA THR A 208 -29.08 -2.03 -0.21
C THR A 208 -29.10 -2.71 1.14
N ARG A 209 -28.07 -3.52 1.42
CA ARG A 209 -27.83 -4.12 2.75
C ARG A 209 -26.75 -3.37 3.54
N LEU A 210 -26.16 -2.34 2.93
CA LEU A 210 -25.09 -1.52 3.52
C LEU A 210 -25.52 -0.06 3.54
N SER A 211 -25.30 0.64 4.64
CA SER A 211 -25.37 2.10 4.69
C SER A 211 -24.07 2.70 4.15
N GLY A 212 -24.15 3.62 3.20
CA GLY A 212 -22.96 4.19 2.57
C GLY A 212 -23.32 5.14 1.42
N THR A 213 -22.38 5.35 0.54
CA THR A 213 -22.52 6.22 -0.64
C THR A 213 -22.61 5.38 -1.90
N VAL A 214 -23.48 5.76 -2.82
CA VAL A 214 -23.57 5.14 -4.17
C VAL A 214 -22.34 5.57 -4.97
N ILE A 215 -21.35 4.69 -5.13
CA ILE A 215 -20.12 4.97 -5.87
C ILE A 215 -20.16 4.55 -7.33
N SER A 216 -21.11 3.65 -7.68
CA SER A 216 -21.32 3.23 -9.06
C SER A 216 -22.78 2.93 -9.31
N ARG A 217 -23.27 3.35 -10.48
CA ARG A 217 -24.60 3.01 -11.02
C ARG A 217 -24.43 2.58 -12.48
N LYS A 218 -24.66 1.28 -12.76
CA LYS A 218 -24.48 0.68 -14.08
C LYS A 218 -25.79 0.42 -14.80
N VAL A 219 -26.89 0.93 -14.28
CA VAL A 219 -28.24 0.64 -14.77
C VAL A 219 -28.97 1.92 -15.18
N ASN A 220 -29.80 1.80 -16.22
CA ASN A 220 -30.61 2.88 -16.75
C ASN A 220 -32.12 2.53 -16.75
N LEU A 221 -32.95 3.56 -16.73
CA LEU A 221 -34.40 3.41 -16.79
C LEU A 221 -34.81 2.67 -18.07
N GLY A 222 -35.70 1.68 -17.97
CA GLY A 222 -36.18 0.88 -19.08
C GLY A 222 -35.21 -0.24 -19.52
N GLN A 223 -33.99 -0.33 -18.98
CA GLN A 223 -33.06 -1.43 -19.25
C GLN A 223 -33.61 -2.74 -18.73
N VAL A 224 -33.38 -3.83 -19.48
CA VAL A 224 -33.68 -5.21 -19.04
C VAL A 224 -32.38 -5.73 -18.38
N VAL A 225 -32.52 -6.24 -17.16
CA VAL A 225 -31.41 -6.78 -16.35
C VAL A 225 -31.67 -8.23 -16.01
N GLN A 226 -30.60 -8.97 -15.74
CA GLN A 226 -30.62 -10.38 -15.38
C GLN A 226 -30.11 -10.61 -13.96
N PRO A 227 -30.41 -11.76 -13.32
CA PRO A 227 -29.81 -12.12 -12.04
C PRO A 227 -28.30 -12.08 -12.10
N ALA A 228 -27.68 -11.63 -10.99
CA ALA A 228 -26.24 -11.44 -10.82
C ALA A 228 -25.61 -10.28 -11.64
N GLU A 229 -26.35 -9.58 -12.48
CA GLU A 229 -25.86 -8.33 -13.09
C GLU A 229 -25.72 -7.25 -12.03
N GLU A 230 -24.50 -6.65 -11.92
CA GLU A 230 -24.23 -5.59 -10.97
C GLU A 230 -24.88 -4.27 -11.38
N LEU A 231 -25.82 -3.80 -10.58
CA LEU A 231 -26.59 -2.58 -10.85
C LEU A 231 -26.02 -1.36 -10.12
N PHE A 232 -25.65 -1.54 -8.84
CA PHE A 232 -25.12 -0.49 -7.98
C PHE A 232 -23.95 -1.01 -7.16
N ILE A 233 -23.01 -0.10 -6.83
CA ILE A 233 -22.01 -0.34 -5.80
C ILE A 233 -22.20 0.72 -4.71
N ILE A 234 -22.38 0.25 -3.49
CA ILE A 234 -22.49 1.08 -2.30
C ILE A 234 -21.22 0.89 -1.48
N ALA A 235 -20.57 1.97 -1.06
CA ALA A 235 -19.39 1.93 -0.22
C ALA A 235 -19.57 2.75 1.05
N ASP A 236 -19.14 2.21 2.17
CA ASP A 236 -18.91 2.99 3.39
C ASP A 236 -17.54 3.66 3.29
N LEU A 237 -17.55 4.96 3.04
CA LEU A 237 -16.35 5.78 2.86
C LEU A 237 -15.83 6.38 4.17
N SER A 238 -16.30 5.92 5.34
CA SER A 238 -15.75 6.36 6.64
C SER A 238 -14.32 5.89 6.89
N HIS A 239 -13.91 4.84 6.20
CA HIS A 239 -12.56 4.32 6.07
C HIS A 239 -12.22 4.14 4.60
N VAL A 240 -10.97 4.38 4.26
CA VAL A 240 -10.42 4.16 2.92
C VAL A 240 -9.07 3.47 3.03
N TRP A 241 -8.70 2.73 2.03
CA TRP A 241 -7.37 2.17 1.94
C TRP A 241 -6.44 3.12 1.19
N VAL A 242 -5.21 3.20 1.65
CA VAL A 242 -4.12 3.78 0.89
C VAL A 242 -3.25 2.63 0.41
N VAL A 243 -3.18 2.49 -0.89
CA VAL A 243 -2.39 1.44 -1.55
C VAL A 243 -1.17 2.09 -2.18
N ALA A 244 0.01 1.59 -1.85
CA ALA A 244 1.28 2.08 -2.35
C ALA A 244 2.17 0.91 -2.82
N GLU A 245 3.07 1.21 -3.75
CA GLU A 245 3.98 0.24 -4.35
C GLU A 245 5.40 0.49 -3.87
N VAL A 246 5.91 -0.35 -2.98
CA VAL A 246 7.22 -0.22 -2.34
C VAL A 246 8.26 -1.02 -3.12
N PRO A 247 9.44 -0.43 -3.47
CA PRO A 247 10.53 -1.16 -4.09
C PRO A 247 10.98 -2.38 -3.26
N GLU A 248 11.22 -3.53 -3.89
CA GLU A 248 11.60 -4.78 -3.23
C GLU A 248 12.81 -4.63 -2.28
N GLN A 249 13.75 -3.72 -2.61
CA GLN A 249 14.95 -3.46 -1.82
C GLN A 249 14.67 -2.73 -0.49
N GLN A 250 13.46 -2.21 -0.31
CA GLN A 250 13.06 -1.39 0.84
C GLN A 250 11.92 -2.00 1.64
N VAL A 251 11.48 -3.20 1.26
CA VAL A 251 10.39 -3.92 1.94
C VAL A 251 10.73 -4.25 3.39
N ASP A 252 11.99 -4.58 3.68
CA ASP A 252 12.45 -4.88 5.04
C ASP A 252 12.26 -3.71 6.04
N LEU A 253 12.05 -2.49 5.52
CA LEU A 253 11.77 -1.30 6.34
C LEU A 253 10.31 -1.20 6.79
N ILE A 254 9.45 -2.13 6.35
CA ILE A 254 8.00 -2.07 6.52
C ILE A 254 7.57 -3.21 7.45
N LYS A 255 6.65 -2.91 8.37
CA LYS A 255 6.01 -3.93 9.20
C LYS A 255 4.53 -3.69 9.32
N VAL A 256 3.75 -4.73 9.09
CA VAL A 256 2.30 -4.70 9.33
C VAL A 256 2.03 -4.34 10.79
N GLY A 257 1.10 -3.39 10.98
CA GLY A 257 0.74 -2.86 12.28
C GLY A 257 1.37 -1.52 12.65
N GLU A 258 2.39 -1.07 11.91
CA GLU A 258 3.04 0.23 12.12
C GLU A 258 2.17 1.40 11.66
N GLU A 259 2.37 2.55 12.30
CA GLU A 259 1.76 3.82 11.90
C GLU A 259 2.61 4.45 10.78
N VAL A 260 1.95 4.82 9.69
CA VAL A 260 2.53 5.54 8.56
C VAL A 260 1.83 6.90 8.40
N LEU A 261 2.52 7.86 7.84
CA LEU A 261 1.93 9.15 7.48
C LEU A 261 1.54 9.14 6.00
N VAL A 262 0.35 9.61 5.72
CA VAL A 262 -0.17 9.76 4.36
C VAL A 262 -0.33 11.23 4.06
N GLU A 263 0.44 11.73 3.13
CA GLU A 263 0.36 13.11 2.65
C GLU A 263 -0.51 13.16 1.39
N ILE A 264 -1.52 14.04 1.40
CA ILE A 264 -2.47 14.18 0.29
C ILE A 264 -2.31 15.54 -0.36
N PRO A 265 -1.65 15.63 -1.53
CA PRO A 265 -1.41 16.91 -2.22
C PRO A 265 -2.70 17.65 -2.57
N ALA A 266 -3.75 16.95 -2.97
CA ALA A 266 -5.05 17.52 -3.30
C ALA A 266 -5.73 18.24 -2.11
N LEU A 267 -5.30 17.95 -0.87
CA LEU A 267 -5.80 18.58 0.37
C LEU A 267 -4.76 19.53 0.99
N GLY A 268 -3.89 20.14 0.16
CA GLY A 268 -2.87 21.08 0.60
C GLY A 268 -1.70 20.44 1.33
N ASN A 269 -1.29 19.25 0.92
CA ASN A 269 -0.22 18.44 1.56
C ASN A 269 -0.49 18.12 3.04
N LYS A 270 -1.76 18.04 3.41
CA LYS A 270 -2.15 17.66 4.76
C LYS A 270 -1.75 16.21 5.03
N GLN A 271 -1.17 15.97 6.19
CA GLN A 271 -0.73 14.65 6.62
C GLN A 271 -1.76 14.00 7.53
N TYR A 272 -2.02 12.73 7.27
CA TYR A 272 -2.94 11.89 8.02
C TYR A 272 -2.21 10.66 8.53
N LYS A 273 -2.53 10.23 9.74
CA LYS A 273 -2.04 8.98 10.30
C LYS A 273 -2.85 7.81 9.77
N ALA A 274 -2.18 6.82 9.25
CA ALA A 274 -2.76 5.58 8.76
C ALA A 274 -2.03 4.38 9.39
N LYS A 275 -2.70 3.24 9.47
CA LYS A 275 -2.11 2.02 10.00
C LYS A 275 -1.84 1.05 8.85
N LEU A 276 -0.63 0.55 8.74
CA LEU A 276 -0.28 -0.48 7.77
C LEU A 276 -0.99 -1.79 8.14
N ILE A 277 -1.83 -2.30 7.24
CA ILE A 277 -2.67 -3.48 7.47
C ILE A 277 -2.27 -4.67 6.62
N TYR A 278 -1.52 -4.43 5.54
CA TYR A 278 -1.14 -5.48 4.61
C TYR A 278 0.17 -5.15 3.90
N GLU A 279 0.98 -6.18 3.74
CA GLU A 279 2.18 -6.24 2.92
C GLU A 279 2.05 -7.44 2.00
N GLY A 280 2.29 -7.25 0.71
CA GLY A 280 2.15 -8.30 -0.29
C GLY A 280 3.30 -9.30 -0.23
N ASP A 281 2.97 -10.59 -0.33
CA ASP A 281 3.96 -11.67 -0.38
C ASP A 281 4.57 -11.86 -1.78
N ILE A 282 4.10 -11.11 -2.78
CA ILE A 282 4.50 -11.28 -4.18
C ILE A 282 5.05 -9.95 -4.70
N VAL A 283 6.25 -10.03 -5.27
CA VAL A 283 6.85 -8.90 -6.00
C VAL A 283 6.25 -8.83 -7.40
N ASN A 284 5.79 -7.66 -7.80
CA ASN A 284 5.39 -7.41 -9.18
C ASN A 284 6.64 -7.44 -10.08
N PRO A 285 6.75 -8.38 -11.05
CA PRO A 285 7.96 -8.54 -11.84
C PRO A 285 8.21 -7.39 -12.82
N GLU A 286 7.19 -6.62 -13.19
CA GLU A 286 7.32 -5.51 -14.13
C GLU A 286 7.85 -4.25 -13.43
N THR A 287 7.32 -3.94 -12.25
CA THR A 287 7.67 -2.73 -11.49
C THR A 287 8.74 -2.96 -10.42
N ARG A 288 9.04 -4.21 -10.09
CA ARG A 288 9.93 -4.60 -8.98
C ARG A 288 9.49 -3.99 -7.64
N THR A 289 8.17 -3.99 -7.41
CA THR A 289 7.57 -3.45 -6.19
C THR A 289 6.71 -4.50 -5.48
N VAL A 290 6.51 -4.28 -4.19
CA VAL A 290 5.55 -5.00 -3.34
C VAL A 290 4.42 -4.05 -3.00
N THR A 291 3.19 -4.51 -3.16
CA THR A 291 2.00 -3.74 -2.81
C THR A 291 1.83 -3.71 -1.29
N VAL A 292 1.74 -2.53 -0.73
CA VAL A 292 1.40 -2.33 0.68
C VAL A 292 0.08 -1.58 0.81
N ARG A 293 -0.65 -1.85 1.89
CA ARG A 293 -1.96 -1.25 2.14
C ARG A 293 -2.06 -0.74 3.56
N SER A 294 -2.52 0.49 3.71
CA SER A 294 -2.82 1.06 5.02
C SER A 294 -4.30 1.47 5.13
N ASP A 295 -4.85 1.34 6.34
CA ASP A 295 -6.19 1.81 6.68
C ASP A 295 -6.12 3.27 7.13
N LEU A 296 -6.95 4.10 6.53
CA LEU A 296 -7.03 5.53 6.79
C LEU A 296 -8.47 5.93 7.15
N GLN A 297 -8.64 6.49 8.35
CA GLN A 297 -9.93 7.02 8.78
C GLN A 297 -10.32 8.26 7.97
N ASN A 298 -11.56 8.30 7.49
CA ASN A 298 -12.12 9.37 6.65
C ASN A 298 -13.47 9.83 7.18
N ILE A 299 -13.53 10.25 8.45
CA ILE A 299 -14.76 10.64 9.14
C ILE A 299 -15.47 11.78 8.41
N ASN A 300 -14.72 12.76 7.94
CA ASN A 300 -15.26 13.94 7.25
C ASN A 300 -15.55 13.69 5.77
N ARG A 301 -15.19 12.53 5.23
CA ARG A 301 -15.35 12.16 3.80
C ARG A 301 -14.70 13.14 2.81
N GLU A 302 -13.66 13.88 3.24
CA GLU A 302 -12.87 14.77 2.37
C GLU A 302 -11.90 14.00 1.48
N ILE A 303 -11.47 12.81 1.92
CA ILE A 303 -10.58 11.93 1.17
C ILE A 303 -11.44 11.08 0.22
N LYS A 304 -11.19 11.22 -1.07
CA LYS A 304 -11.96 10.51 -2.09
C LYS A 304 -11.14 9.37 -2.70
N PRO A 305 -11.76 8.24 -3.03
CA PRO A 305 -11.12 7.21 -3.85
C PRO A 305 -10.47 7.82 -5.09
N ASP A 306 -9.42 7.19 -5.58
CA ASP A 306 -8.58 7.60 -6.72
C ASP A 306 -7.74 8.88 -6.50
N MET A 307 -7.75 9.48 -5.30
CA MET A 307 -6.79 10.54 -4.97
C MET A 307 -5.37 9.99 -4.92
N LEU A 308 -4.42 10.72 -5.53
CA LEU A 308 -2.99 10.44 -5.41
C LEU A 308 -2.50 10.89 -4.03
N VAL A 309 -1.63 10.08 -3.45
CA VAL A 309 -1.04 10.32 -2.13
C VAL A 309 0.44 9.97 -2.11
N SER A 310 1.15 10.47 -1.12
CA SER A 310 2.49 9.97 -0.75
C SER A 310 2.42 9.31 0.61
N MET A 311 2.75 8.02 0.68
CA MET A 311 2.91 7.31 1.95
C MET A 311 4.33 7.54 2.45
N LEU A 312 4.45 8.05 3.67
CA LEU A 312 5.71 8.32 4.36
C LEU A 312 5.90 7.24 5.43
N ILE A 313 6.80 6.32 5.13
CA ILE A 313 7.13 5.20 6.00
C ILE A 313 8.41 5.56 6.74
N GLN A 314 8.38 5.56 8.06
CA GLN A 314 9.57 5.80 8.87
C GLN A 314 10.31 4.48 9.05
N SER A 315 11.59 4.45 8.67
CA SER A 315 12.44 3.28 8.96
C SER A 315 12.65 3.12 10.46
N LEU A 316 13.00 1.91 10.85
CA LEU A 316 13.47 1.67 12.21
C LEU A 316 14.66 2.59 12.51
N PRO A 317 14.78 3.08 13.77
CA PRO A 317 15.90 3.90 14.16
C PRO A 317 17.20 3.13 14.04
N GLU A 318 18.16 3.70 13.30
CA GLU A 318 19.50 3.17 13.18
C GLU A 318 20.50 4.10 13.83
N GLN A 319 21.47 3.53 14.55
CA GLN A 319 22.60 4.29 15.10
C GLN A 319 23.60 4.59 13.96
N LYS A 320 23.66 5.84 13.53
CA LYS A 320 24.56 6.30 12.47
C LYS A 320 25.50 7.36 12.99
N LEU A 321 26.79 7.28 12.58
CA LEU A 321 27.75 8.33 12.86
C LEU A 321 27.31 9.61 12.14
N ALA A 322 27.17 10.68 12.87
CA ALA A 322 26.69 11.94 12.32
C ALA A 322 27.50 13.15 12.80
N VAL A 323 27.48 14.18 11.97
CA VAL A 323 28.03 15.50 12.26
C VAL A 323 26.97 16.57 11.95
N PRO A 324 27.00 17.75 12.56
CA PRO A 324 26.12 18.84 12.22
C PRO A 324 26.19 19.23 10.74
N LEU A 325 25.07 19.51 10.09
CA LEU A 325 25.02 19.93 8.69
C LEU A 325 25.92 21.15 8.41
N GLN A 326 26.06 22.05 9.39
CA GLN A 326 26.92 23.24 9.33
C GLN A 326 28.41 22.94 9.32
N SER A 327 28.81 21.71 9.68
CA SER A 327 30.23 21.26 9.63
C SER A 327 30.73 21.05 8.21
N ILE A 328 29.83 21.00 7.24
CA ILE A 328 30.13 20.59 5.89
C ILE A 328 30.63 21.75 5.05
N VAL A 329 31.80 21.57 4.46
CA VAL A 329 32.39 22.48 3.48
C VAL A 329 32.37 21.81 2.12
N ARG A 330 31.84 22.49 1.11
CA ARG A 330 31.82 22.00 -0.28
C ARG A 330 32.86 22.74 -1.10
N GLU A 331 33.69 21.98 -1.79
CA GLU A 331 34.73 22.53 -2.65
C GLU A 331 34.94 21.61 -3.86
N ASN A 332 34.89 22.18 -5.09
CA ASN A 332 35.09 21.45 -6.35
C ASN A 332 34.34 20.13 -6.46
N ASP A 333 33.02 20.13 -6.23
CA ASP A 333 32.12 18.97 -6.24
C ASP A 333 32.37 17.90 -5.15
N ASN A 334 33.38 18.09 -4.28
CA ASN A 334 33.65 17.22 -3.16
C ASN A 334 33.17 17.84 -1.85
N THR A 335 32.93 16.98 -0.88
CA THR A 335 32.43 17.36 0.44
C THR A 335 33.51 17.09 1.51
N TYR A 336 33.74 18.07 2.35
CA TYR A 336 34.79 18.03 3.35
C TYR A 336 34.30 18.44 4.73
N VAL A 337 35.04 18.04 5.77
CA VAL A 337 34.89 18.53 7.13
C VAL A 337 36.27 18.90 7.70
N TYR A 338 36.29 19.84 8.63
CA TYR A 338 37.51 20.16 9.39
C TYR A 338 37.56 19.34 10.67
N VAL A 339 38.54 18.42 10.75
CA VAL A 339 38.79 17.59 11.93
C VAL A 339 39.91 18.24 12.74
N GLN A 340 39.70 18.37 14.03
CA GLN A 340 40.71 18.93 14.96
C GLN A 340 41.85 17.92 15.19
N LEU A 341 43.08 18.35 14.94
CA LEU A 341 44.30 17.58 15.23
C LEU A 341 44.94 17.98 16.59
N ALA A 342 44.88 19.28 16.90
CA ALA A 342 45.37 19.87 18.14
C ALA A 342 44.59 21.19 18.39
N PRO A 343 44.69 21.82 19.55
CA PRO A 343 44.15 23.16 19.77
C PRO A 343 44.55 24.12 18.63
N ASN A 344 43.54 24.77 18.02
CA ASN A 344 43.68 25.70 16.88
C ASN A 344 44.24 25.09 15.58
N LYS A 345 44.43 23.79 15.51
CA LYS A 345 44.96 23.09 14.34
C LYS A 345 43.95 22.11 13.79
N PHE A 346 43.56 22.31 12.51
CA PHE A 346 42.51 21.53 11.85
C PHE A 346 43.03 20.96 10.55
N ARG A 347 42.48 19.80 10.16
CA ARG A 347 42.75 19.15 8.88
C ARG A 347 41.46 19.08 8.08
N LEU A 348 41.48 19.59 6.87
CA LEU A 348 40.43 19.39 5.88
C LEU A 348 40.47 17.94 5.42
N ARG A 349 39.38 17.22 5.61
CA ARG A 349 39.22 15.81 5.26
C ARG A 349 37.99 15.58 4.41
N GLU A 350 38.18 14.88 3.30
CA GLU A 350 37.08 14.48 2.44
C GLU A 350 36.20 13.48 3.15
N VAL A 351 34.86 13.64 2.97
CA VAL A 351 33.84 12.79 3.58
C VAL A 351 32.80 12.36 2.55
N LYS A 352 32.31 11.13 2.71
CA LYS A 352 31.11 10.67 2.03
C LYS A 352 29.94 10.80 2.98
N LEU A 353 28.90 11.46 2.52
CA LEU A 353 27.72 11.77 3.32
C LEU A 353 26.54 10.95 2.85
N GLY A 354 25.76 10.47 3.80
CA GLY A 354 24.42 9.90 3.59
C GLY A 354 23.33 10.97 3.79
N PRO A 355 22.09 10.53 4.02
CA PRO A 355 20.96 11.43 4.25
C PRO A 355 21.12 12.26 5.53
N ASP A 356 20.49 13.42 5.54
CA ASP A 356 20.39 14.28 6.71
C ASP A 356 19.11 14.02 7.50
N TYR A 357 19.20 14.26 8.81
CA TYR A 357 18.08 14.12 9.74
C TYR A 357 18.22 15.15 10.88
N ASN A 358 17.20 15.98 11.07
CA ASN A 358 17.15 16.99 12.14
C ASN A 358 18.40 17.89 12.25
N GLY A 359 18.98 18.31 11.10
CA GLY A 359 20.17 19.17 11.07
C GLY A 359 21.50 18.44 11.33
N MET A 360 21.47 17.12 11.45
CA MET A 360 22.65 16.25 11.49
C MET A 360 22.75 15.45 10.20
N VAL A 361 23.95 15.21 9.70
CA VAL A 361 24.21 14.45 8.47
C VAL A 361 24.95 13.17 8.79
N ASN A 362 24.48 12.05 8.25
CA ASN A 362 25.17 10.77 8.33
C ASN A 362 26.51 10.84 7.62
N VAL A 363 27.58 10.38 8.26
CA VAL A 363 28.92 10.24 7.67
C VAL A 363 29.18 8.78 7.39
N GLU A 364 29.20 8.42 6.10
CA GLU A 364 29.48 7.05 5.66
C GLU A 364 30.98 6.72 5.73
N SER A 365 31.84 7.73 5.47
CA SER A 365 33.30 7.59 5.56
C SER A 365 33.99 8.94 5.70
N GLY A 366 35.18 8.94 6.24
CA GLY A 366 36.05 10.13 6.37
C GLY A 366 36.17 10.69 7.80
N VAL A 367 35.24 10.37 8.71
CA VAL A 367 35.36 10.74 10.15
C VAL A 367 35.16 9.49 10.99
N ALA A 368 35.90 9.38 12.08
CA ALA A 368 35.75 8.31 13.05
C ALA A 368 34.94 8.78 14.27
N MET A 369 34.32 7.80 14.95
CA MET A 369 33.60 8.08 16.19
C MET A 369 34.56 8.70 17.25
N GLY A 370 34.10 9.79 17.86
CA GLY A 370 34.86 10.50 18.87
C GLY A 370 35.81 11.58 18.33
N GLU A 371 35.99 11.71 17.01
CA GLU A 371 36.73 12.82 16.43
C GLU A 371 35.99 14.14 16.61
N ILE A 372 36.72 15.21 16.85
CA ILE A 372 36.17 16.54 17.01
C ILE A 372 36.20 17.26 15.67
N VAL A 373 35.02 17.72 15.22
CA VAL A 373 34.87 18.47 13.98
C VAL A 373 34.42 19.89 14.25
N VAL A 374 34.72 20.78 13.31
CA VAL A 374 34.19 22.15 13.36
C VAL A 374 32.71 22.11 13.01
N SER A 375 31.84 22.50 13.93
CA SER A 375 30.38 22.51 13.72
C SER A 375 29.84 23.85 13.27
N ASP A 376 30.46 24.95 13.70
CA ASP A 376 30.08 26.31 13.29
C ASP A 376 31.36 27.09 13.00
N GLY A 377 31.36 27.97 12.00
CA GLY A 377 32.55 28.68 11.57
C GLY A 377 33.48 27.91 10.61
N ALA A 378 33.08 26.74 10.10
CA ALA A 378 33.85 25.95 9.13
C ALA A 378 34.24 26.78 7.87
N PHE A 379 33.35 27.67 7.46
CA PHE A 379 33.61 28.61 6.36
C PHE A 379 34.77 29.57 6.66
N HIS A 380 34.88 30.08 7.87
CA HIS A 380 35.98 30.97 8.30
C HIS A 380 37.31 30.22 8.32
N VAL A 381 37.32 28.98 8.80
CA VAL A 381 38.48 28.11 8.77
C VAL A 381 38.94 27.85 7.33
N ASN A 382 37.99 27.62 6.42
CA ASN A 382 38.30 27.41 5.02
C ASN A 382 38.87 28.64 4.32
N ASN A 383 38.33 29.82 4.62
CA ASN A 383 38.91 31.07 4.09
C ASN A 383 40.34 31.32 4.59
N GLU A 384 40.63 31.01 5.85
CA GLU A 384 41.98 31.11 6.40
C GLU A 384 42.95 30.13 5.74
N ARG A 385 42.52 28.89 5.45
CA ARG A 385 43.29 27.91 4.68
C ARG A 385 43.63 28.45 3.29
N LYS A 386 42.61 28.93 2.54
CA LYS A 386 42.79 29.46 1.19
C LYS A 386 43.69 30.69 1.16
N ARG A 387 43.65 31.54 2.17
CA ARG A 387 44.54 32.68 2.30
C ARG A 387 45.99 32.25 2.39
N LYS A 388 46.27 31.23 3.24
CA LYS A 388 47.63 30.67 3.42
C LYS A 388 48.15 29.87 2.23
N GLU A 389 47.24 29.40 1.35
CA GLU A 389 47.61 28.71 0.11
C GLU A 389 48.08 29.69 -0.98
N LEU A 390 47.68 30.98 -0.86
CA LEU A 390 48.03 32.06 -1.79
C LEU A 390 49.30 32.86 -1.33
N GLU A 391 49.74 32.70 -0.11
CA GLU A 391 50.97 33.29 0.47
C GLU A 391 52.19 32.35 0.27
#